data_ceb71efef8b6905675c43c867f33202d
#
_entry.id   ceb71efef8b6905675c43c867f33202d
#
_cell.length_a   1.000
_cell.length_b   1.000
_cell.length_c   1.000
_cell.angle_alpha   90.00
_cell.angle_beta   90.00
_cell.angle_gamma   90.00
#
_symmetry.space_group_name_H-M   'P 1'
#
loop_
_entity.id
_entity.type
_entity.pdbx_description
1 polymer ?
#
loop_
_entity_poly.entity_id
_entity_poly.type
_entity_poly.pdbx_seq_one_letter_code
_entity_poly.pdbx_strand_id
1 'polypeptide(L)'
;MWIWQQPAWPDFTWDNTVISPLLREAHFNQGLLLGRMGLENQQQATLDTLLANIVHSSAIEGEKLNAFSVRSSLAKKLGIKEEQQYPTTEQTNGLAEMMIDAITQLDQPLSLERILRWHELLFPVGYTLLNPVQGGVLRGDIPMQVVSGRIDKPTIHFEAPPRQTLEDELQQFIRWFNDSRSTPELDPLLRAAITHLWFVTLHPLDDGNGRITRLLTD
;
A
#
# COMPACT_ATOMS: atom_id res chain seq x y z
N MET A 1 12.71 -11.71 20.16
CA MET A 1 12.38 -12.55 18.98
C MET A 1 11.29 -11.83 18.21
N TRP A 2 11.53 -11.54 16.94
CA TRP A 2 10.58 -10.87 16.06
C TRP A 2 9.61 -11.89 15.43
N ILE A 3 8.45 -11.43 14.91
CA ILE A 3 7.45 -12.31 14.31
C ILE A 3 8.04 -13.17 13.18
N TRP A 4 8.87 -12.57 12.32
CA TRP A 4 9.53 -13.26 11.20
C TRP A 4 10.60 -14.27 11.62
N GLN A 5 11.03 -14.28 12.91
CA GLN A 5 11.98 -15.27 13.47
C GLN A 5 11.26 -16.47 14.07
N GLN A 6 9.94 -16.50 14.09
CA GLN A 6 9.21 -17.63 14.66
C GLN A 6 9.22 -18.83 13.70
N PRO A 7 9.26 -20.07 14.21
CA PRO A 7 9.30 -21.27 13.36
C PRO A 7 8.09 -21.42 12.43
N ALA A 8 6.94 -20.83 12.81
CA ALA A 8 5.71 -20.87 12.01
C ALA A 8 5.62 -19.73 10.97
N TRP A 9 6.62 -18.84 10.89
CA TRP A 9 6.60 -17.79 9.89
C TRP A 9 6.75 -18.34 8.47
N PRO A 10 5.94 -17.93 7.51
CA PRO A 10 4.86 -16.93 7.55
C PRO A 10 3.44 -17.54 7.65
N ASP A 11 3.27 -18.66 8.31
CA ASP A 11 1.97 -19.31 8.50
C ASP A 11 1.14 -18.51 9.52
N PHE A 12 0.29 -17.62 9.03
CA PHE A 12 -0.59 -16.81 9.86
C PHE A 12 -1.77 -17.63 10.37
N THR A 13 -2.04 -17.53 11.66
CA THR A 13 -3.19 -18.17 12.31
C THR A 13 -4.05 -17.13 13.02
N TRP A 14 -5.35 -17.41 13.11
CA TRP A 14 -6.32 -16.56 13.81
C TRP A 14 -7.38 -17.39 14.51
N ASP A 15 -8.03 -16.79 15.50
CA ASP A 15 -9.17 -17.42 16.19
C ASP A 15 -10.47 -17.09 15.43
N ASN A 16 -11.01 -18.08 14.75
CA ASN A 16 -12.26 -17.96 14.01
C ASN A 16 -13.45 -17.58 14.88
N THR A 17 -13.45 -17.92 16.17
CA THR A 17 -14.55 -17.56 17.08
C THR A 17 -14.60 -16.07 17.35
N VAL A 18 -13.44 -15.42 17.32
CA VAL A 18 -13.29 -13.96 17.50
C VAL A 18 -13.50 -13.22 16.17
N ILE A 19 -12.87 -13.70 15.11
CA ILE A 19 -12.81 -12.97 13.83
C ILE A 19 -14.11 -13.08 13.04
N SER A 20 -14.76 -14.25 12.99
CA SER A 20 -15.94 -14.45 12.14
C SER A 20 -17.13 -13.52 12.45
N PRO A 21 -17.44 -13.19 13.72
CA PRO A 21 -18.49 -12.19 14.00
C PRO A 21 -18.14 -10.79 13.43
N LEU A 22 -16.88 -10.37 13.54
CA LEU A 22 -16.42 -9.07 13.06
C LEU A 22 -16.44 -8.99 11.53
N LEU A 23 -16.03 -10.06 10.85
CA LEU A 23 -16.12 -10.15 9.38
C LEU A 23 -17.55 -10.04 8.90
N ARG A 24 -18.51 -10.74 9.55
CA ARG A 24 -19.93 -10.64 9.19
C ARG A 24 -20.47 -9.23 9.35
N GLU A 25 -20.11 -8.54 10.42
CA GLU A 25 -20.50 -7.15 10.64
C GLU A 25 -19.89 -6.23 9.58
N ALA A 26 -18.60 -6.40 9.26
CA ALA A 26 -17.91 -5.61 8.25
C ALA A 26 -18.56 -5.81 6.87
N HIS A 27 -18.81 -7.07 6.46
CA HIS A 27 -19.47 -7.37 5.18
C HIS A 27 -20.91 -6.86 5.12
N PHE A 28 -21.65 -6.94 6.23
CA PHE A 28 -23.00 -6.36 6.29
C PHE A 28 -22.97 -4.85 6.06
N ASN A 29 -22.07 -4.14 6.76
CA ASN A 29 -21.92 -2.70 6.63
C ASN A 29 -21.44 -2.29 5.22
N GLN A 30 -20.51 -3.05 4.64
CA GLN A 30 -20.06 -2.87 3.26
C GLN A 30 -21.22 -3.02 2.26
N GLY A 31 -22.01 -4.09 2.39
CA GLY A 31 -23.19 -4.32 1.55
C GLY A 31 -24.24 -3.21 1.69
N LEU A 32 -24.46 -2.72 2.90
CA LEU A 32 -25.38 -1.60 3.17
C LEU A 32 -24.89 -0.30 2.52
N LEU A 33 -23.57 -0.02 2.59
CA LEU A 33 -22.96 1.14 1.95
C LEU A 33 -23.10 1.08 0.43
N LEU A 34 -22.74 -0.05 -0.19
CA LEU A 34 -22.84 -0.28 -1.62
C LEU A 34 -24.30 -0.17 -2.12
N GLY A 35 -25.25 -0.70 -1.34
CA GLY A 35 -26.68 -0.60 -1.67
C GLY A 35 -27.25 0.83 -1.60
N ARG A 36 -26.60 1.73 -0.86
CA ARG A 36 -26.96 3.16 -0.80
C ARG A 36 -26.28 4.01 -1.87
N MET A 37 -25.18 3.54 -2.44
CA MET A 37 -24.49 4.21 -3.54
C MET A 37 -25.32 4.00 -4.81
N GLY A 38 -26.07 5.04 -5.21
CA GLY A 38 -26.81 5.02 -6.48
C GLY A 38 -25.87 4.91 -7.68
N LEU A 39 -26.42 4.47 -8.84
CA LEU A 39 -25.67 4.35 -10.09
C LEU A 39 -25.33 5.71 -10.74
N GLU A 40 -25.85 6.80 -10.21
CA GLU A 40 -25.62 8.14 -10.72
C GLU A 40 -24.22 8.65 -10.30
N ASN A 41 -23.47 9.16 -11.26
CA ASN A 41 -22.12 9.76 -11.08
C ASN A 41 -21.00 8.81 -10.60
N GLN A 42 -20.99 7.54 -11.01
CA GLN A 42 -19.93 6.59 -10.65
C GLN A 42 -18.51 7.10 -10.94
N GLN A 43 -18.31 7.80 -12.06
CA GLN A 43 -16.99 8.34 -12.41
C GLN A 43 -16.50 9.40 -11.40
N GLN A 44 -17.41 10.30 -10.99
CA GLN A 44 -17.10 11.33 -10.02
C GLN A 44 -16.81 10.72 -8.62
N ALA A 45 -17.65 9.76 -8.19
CA ALA A 45 -17.47 9.05 -6.93
C ALA A 45 -16.15 8.27 -6.92
N THR A 46 -15.77 7.64 -8.02
CA THR A 46 -14.47 6.96 -8.17
C THR A 46 -13.33 7.96 -8.03
N LEU A 47 -13.39 9.08 -8.75
CA LEU A 47 -12.36 10.13 -8.67
C LEU A 47 -12.20 10.66 -7.24
N ASP A 48 -13.30 10.93 -6.54
CA ASP A 48 -13.28 11.44 -5.18
C ASP A 48 -12.73 10.41 -4.18
N THR A 49 -13.05 9.12 -4.37
CA THR A 49 -12.51 8.04 -3.55
C THR A 49 -11.00 7.89 -3.73
N LEU A 50 -10.52 7.86 -4.97
CA LEU A 50 -9.09 7.74 -5.28
C LEU A 50 -8.31 8.95 -4.77
N LEU A 51 -8.87 10.15 -4.91
CA LEU A 51 -8.31 11.37 -4.36
C LEU A 51 -8.16 11.27 -2.83
N ALA A 52 -9.23 10.85 -2.14
CA ALA A 52 -9.20 10.68 -0.70
C ALA A 52 -8.15 9.66 -0.27
N ASN A 53 -8.05 8.50 -0.93
CA ASN A 53 -7.05 7.48 -0.64
C ASN A 53 -5.63 8.02 -0.78
N ILE A 54 -5.29 8.67 -1.88
CA ILE A 54 -3.95 9.23 -2.09
C ILE A 54 -3.62 10.28 -1.02
N VAL A 55 -4.52 11.24 -0.78
CA VAL A 55 -4.28 12.34 0.15
C VAL A 55 -4.15 11.85 1.60
N HIS A 56 -5.05 10.96 2.04
CA HIS A 56 -5.01 10.43 3.41
C HIS A 56 -3.83 9.47 3.62
N SER A 57 -3.53 8.62 2.66
CA SER A 57 -2.37 7.73 2.72
C SER A 57 -1.05 8.50 2.85
N SER A 58 -0.89 9.59 2.09
CA SER A 58 0.28 10.47 2.19
C SER A 58 0.30 11.26 3.51
N ALA A 59 -0.86 11.70 4.00
CA ALA A 59 -0.96 12.43 5.27
C ALA A 59 -0.55 11.57 6.48
N ILE A 60 -0.81 10.26 6.46
CA ILE A 60 -0.34 9.31 7.50
C ILE A 60 1.19 9.34 7.61
N GLU A 61 1.89 9.49 6.49
CA GLU A 61 3.36 9.59 6.44
C GLU A 61 3.86 11.04 6.66
N GLY A 62 2.98 11.95 7.05
CA GLY A 62 3.32 13.36 7.30
C GLY A 62 3.48 14.22 6.04
N GLU A 63 3.16 13.67 4.88
CA GLU A 63 3.27 14.37 3.60
C GLU A 63 1.98 15.14 3.29
N LYS A 64 2.13 16.42 2.95
CA LYS A 64 1.01 17.31 2.59
C LYS A 64 0.94 17.49 1.08
N LEU A 65 0.04 16.80 0.42
CA LEU A 65 -0.22 16.95 -1.00
C LEU A 65 -1.19 18.10 -1.29
N ASN A 66 -1.01 18.74 -2.44
CA ASN A 66 -2.04 19.63 -2.99
C ASN A 66 -3.16 18.78 -3.62
N ALA A 67 -4.30 18.69 -2.93
CA ALA A 67 -5.44 17.86 -3.36
C ALA A 67 -5.96 18.25 -4.77
N PHE A 68 -5.91 19.52 -5.15
CA PHE A 68 -6.33 19.97 -6.49
C PHE A 68 -5.38 19.46 -7.58
N SER A 69 -4.08 19.44 -7.31
CA SER A 69 -3.07 18.90 -8.22
C SER A 69 -3.24 17.37 -8.40
N VAL A 70 -3.45 16.64 -7.29
CA VAL A 70 -3.74 15.19 -7.33
C VAL A 70 -5.02 14.91 -8.11
N ARG A 71 -6.09 15.66 -7.84
CA ARG A 71 -7.36 15.55 -8.55
C ARG A 71 -7.20 15.71 -10.06
N SER A 72 -6.48 16.76 -10.49
CA SER A 72 -6.22 17.01 -11.91
C SER A 72 -5.40 15.89 -12.55
N SER A 73 -4.43 15.31 -11.83
CA SER A 73 -3.65 14.16 -12.30
C SER A 73 -4.53 12.91 -12.48
N LEU A 74 -5.40 12.62 -11.52
CA LEU A 74 -6.36 11.50 -11.57
C LEU A 74 -7.36 11.69 -12.72
N ALA A 75 -8.02 12.87 -12.80
CA ALA A 75 -9.00 13.17 -13.83
C ALA A 75 -8.43 13.01 -15.24
N LYS A 76 -7.22 13.52 -15.46
CA LYS A 76 -6.51 13.37 -16.74
C LYS A 76 -6.27 11.91 -17.10
N LYS A 77 -5.84 11.07 -16.14
CA LYS A 77 -5.58 9.65 -16.39
C LYS A 77 -6.84 8.82 -16.57
N LEU A 78 -7.93 9.20 -15.89
CA LEU A 78 -9.24 8.55 -16.01
C LEU A 78 -10.06 9.04 -17.24
N GLY A 79 -9.55 10.05 -17.95
CA GLY A 79 -10.28 10.64 -19.09
C GLY A 79 -11.52 11.45 -18.68
N ILE A 80 -11.58 11.90 -17.43
CA ILE A 80 -12.68 12.70 -16.87
C ILE A 80 -12.42 14.17 -17.20
N LYS A 81 -13.41 14.82 -17.81
CA LYS A 81 -13.35 16.26 -18.05
C LYS A 81 -13.76 17.01 -16.78
N GLU A 82 -12.86 17.83 -16.27
CA GLU A 82 -13.14 18.76 -15.19
C GLU A 82 -13.23 20.20 -15.72
N GLU A 83 -14.11 20.99 -15.13
CA GLU A 83 -14.29 22.40 -15.48
C GLU A 83 -13.05 23.23 -15.16
N GLN A 84 -12.33 22.85 -14.09
CA GLN A 84 -11.15 23.54 -13.62
C GLN A 84 -9.97 22.58 -13.50
N GLN A 85 -8.88 22.88 -14.22
CA GLN A 85 -7.66 22.10 -14.17
C GLN A 85 -6.59 22.88 -13.40
N TYR A 86 -5.88 22.16 -12.52
CA TYR A 86 -4.79 22.71 -11.73
C TYR A 86 -3.45 22.18 -12.22
N PRO A 87 -2.35 22.92 -12.03
CA PRO A 87 -1.02 22.42 -12.36
C PRO A 87 -0.70 21.11 -11.65
N THR A 88 -0.16 20.16 -12.39
CA THR A 88 0.27 18.86 -11.87
C THR A 88 1.79 18.80 -11.74
N THR A 89 2.29 17.94 -10.87
CA THR A 89 3.72 17.67 -10.68
C THR A 89 4.04 16.23 -11.07
N GLU A 90 5.31 15.91 -11.24
CA GLU A 90 5.73 14.51 -11.47
C GLU A 90 5.27 13.59 -10.34
N GLN A 91 5.35 14.06 -9.10
CA GLN A 91 4.86 13.36 -7.93
C GLN A 91 3.35 13.08 -7.99
N THR A 92 2.51 14.09 -8.25
CA THR A 92 1.05 13.88 -8.30
C THR A 92 0.64 13.01 -9.49
N ASN A 93 1.36 13.09 -10.60
CA ASN A 93 1.16 12.21 -11.76
C ASN A 93 1.59 10.76 -11.45
N GLY A 94 2.71 10.57 -10.75
CA GLY A 94 3.18 9.26 -10.30
C GLY A 94 2.20 8.59 -9.34
N LEU A 95 1.73 9.31 -8.32
CA LEU A 95 0.73 8.82 -7.37
C LEU A 95 -0.58 8.42 -8.06
N ALA A 96 -1.06 9.22 -9.00
CA ALA A 96 -2.26 8.90 -9.78
C ALA A 96 -2.05 7.67 -10.67
N GLU A 97 -0.87 7.52 -11.31
CA GLU A 97 -0.55 6.36 -12.14
C GLU A 97 -0.48 5.08 -11.31
N MET A 98 0.22 5.12 -10.18
CA MET A 98 0.35 4.01 -9.24
C MET A 98 -1.03 3.53 -8.76
N MET A 99 -1.88 4.44 -8.33
CA MET A 99 -3.24 4.12 -7.87
C MET A 99 -4.09 3.50 -8.98
N ILE A 100 -4.09 4.09 -10.17
CA ILE A 100 -4.87 3.58 -11.30
C ILE A 100 -4.36 2.20 -11.74
N ASP A 101 -3.04 2.00 -11.83
CA ASP A 101 -2.49 0.67 -12.13
C ASP A 101 -2.98 -0.38 -11.13
N ALA A 102 -2.95 -0.07 -9.83
CA ALA A 102 -3.37 -1.02 -8.80
C ALA A 102 -4.83 -1.43 -8.92
N ILE A 103 -5.74 -0.49 -9.20
CA ILE A 103 -7.20 -0.77 -9.24
C ILE A 103 -7.71 -1.24 -10.61
N THR A 104 -6.98 -0.97 -11.71
CA THR A 104 -7.43 -1.35 -13.06
C THR A 104 -6.75 -2.59 -13.59
N GLN A 105 -5.52 -2.88 -13.15
CA GLN A 105 -4.74 -4.04 -13.59
C GLN A 105 -4.86 -5.20 -12.60
N LEU A 106 -6.09 -5.47 -12.15
CA LEU A 106 -6.35 -6.51 -11.15
C LEU A 106 -5.99 -7.91 -11.62
N ASP A 107 -6.10 -8.19 -12.93
CA ASP A 107 -5.77 -9.51 -13.49
C ASP A 107 -4.27 -9.73 -13.69
N GLN A 108 -3.47 -8.68 -13.62
CA GLN A 108 -2.03 -8.80 -13.69
C GLN A 108 -1.49 -9.30 -12.34
N PRO A 109 -0.65 -10.34 -12.35
CA PRO A 109 -0.02 -10.81 -11.11
C PRO A 109 0.86 -9.72 -10.50
N LEU A 110 0.96 -9.73 -9.18
CA LEU A 110 1.96 -8.94 -8.49
C LEU A 110 3.35 -9.51 -8.82
N SER A 111 4.30 -8.63 -9.09
CA SER A 111 5.69 -8.98 -9.30
C SER A 111 6.61 -8.00 -8.56
N LEU A 112 7.87 -8.36 -8.38
CA LEU A 112 8.86 -7.46 -7.81
C LEU A 112 9.01 -6.19 -8.67
N GLU A 113 9.04 -6.34 -10.00
CA GLU A 113 9.14 -5.22 -10.92
C GLU A 113 7.97 -4.26 -10.77
N ARG A 114 6.75 -4.77 -10.55
CA ARG A 114 5.56 -3.96 -10.35
C ARG A 114 5.64 -3.17 -9.04
N ILE A 115 6.07 -3.79 -7.96
CA ILE A 115 6.31 -3.12 -6.66
C ILE A 115 7.35 -2.01 -6.81
N LEU A 116 8.48 -2.32 -7.47
CA LEU A 116 9.56 -1.36 -7.69
C LEU A 116 9.13 -0.22 -8.63
N ARG A 117 8.29 -0.52 -9.64
CA ARG A 117 7.68 0.53 -10.49
C ARG A 117 6.79 1.46 -9.68
N TRP A 118 5.96 0.94 -8.77
CA TRP A 118 5.17 1.79 -7.87
C TRP A 118 6.05 2.64 -6.96
N HIS A 119 7.15 2.07 -6.47
CA HIS A 119 8.12 2.81 -5.66
C HIS A 119 8.80 3.93 -6.45
N GLU A 120 9.15 3.71 -7.71
CA GLU A 120 9.69 4.74 -8.61
C GLU A 120 8.67 5.88 -8.85
N LEU A 121 7.39 5.54 -9.04
CA LEU A 121 6.31 6.51 -9.22
C LEU A 121 6.04 7.33 -7.93
N LEU A 122 6.25 6.72 -6.78
CA LEU A 122 6.10 7.36 -5.48
C LEU A 122 7.24 8.35 -5.20
N PHE A 123 8.46 8.03 -5.63
CA PHE A 123 9.67 8.84 -5.46
C PHE A 123 10.33 9.15 -6.80
N PRO A 124 9.77 10.06 -7.60
CA PRO A 124 10.40 10.47 -8.85
C PRO A 124 11.74 11.16 -8.59
N VAL A 125 12.63 11.10 -9.57
CA VAL A 125 13.97 11.72 -9.49
C VAL A 125 13.85 13.20 -9.14
N GLY A 126 14.61 13.64 -8.12
CA GLY A 126 14.58 15.03 -7.65
C GLY A 126 13.45 15.35 -6.66
N TYR A 127 12.71 14.35 -6.19
CA TYR A 127 11.63 14.51 -5.23
C TYR A 127 12.05 15.19 -3.93
N THR A 128 13.19 14.81 -3.35
CA THR A 128 13.78 15.55 -2.23
C THR A 128 15.28 15.80 -2.45
N LEU A 129 15.74 17.01 -2.09
CA LEU A 129 17.15 17.36 -2.17
C LEU A 129 17.93 17.02 -0.88
N LEU A 130 17.23 16.90 0.26
CA LEU A 130 17.86 16.76 1.57
C LEU A 130 18.05 15.31 2.01
N ASN A 131 17.13 14.42 1.65
CA ASN A 131 17.23 12.98 1.88
C ASN A 131 16.66 12.26 0.66
N PRO A 132 17.47 12.06 -0.39
CA PRO A 132 16.98 11.43 -1.62
C PRO A 132 16.69 9.95 -1.34
N VAL A 133 15.41 9.57 -1.41
CA VAL A 133 15.00 8.17 -1.54
C VAL A 133 15.21 7.78 -3.00
N GLN A 134 15.94 6.71 -3.23
CA GLN A 134 16.07 6.15 -4.57
C GLN A 134 14.82 5.31 -4.88
N GLY A 135 13.94 5.83 -5.73
CA GLY A 135 12.78 5.07 -6.22
C GLY A 135 13.19 3.85 -7.05
N GLY A 136 12.38 2.81 -7.04
CA GLY A 136 12.56 1.63 -7.90
C GLY A 136 13.62 0.63 -7.42
N VAL A 137 14.08 0.70 -6.18
CA VAL A 137 15.07 -0.24 -5.62
C VAL A 137 14.65 -0.73 -4.24
N LEU A 138 15.11 -1.93 -3.88
CA LEU A 138 15.00 -2.43 -2.51
C LEU A 138 15.97 -1.69 -1.58
N ARG A 139 15.64 -1.63 -0.29
CA ARG A 139 16.49 -1.02 0.74
C ARG A 139 17.89 -1.62 0.76
N GLY A 140 18.84 -0.84 1.26
CA GLY A 140 20.23 -1.26 1.44
C GLY A 140 20.45 -2.21 2.63
N ASP A 141 21.73 -2.44 2.96
CA ASP A 141 22.15 -3.38 4.02
C ASP A 141 22.00 -2.85 5.44
N ILE A 142 21.70 -1.57 5.61
CA ILE A 142 21.48 -0.99 6.94
C ILE A 142 20.24 -1.66 7.57
N PRO A 143 20.35 -2.17 8.83
CA PRO A 143 19.20 -2.78 9.50
C PRO A 143 18.03 -1.81 9.59
N MET A 144 16.87 -2.25 9.11
CA MET A 144 15.63 -1.49 9.20
C MET A 144 14.99 -1.75 10.56
N GLN A 145 14.89 -0.70 11.37
CA GLN A 145 14.41 -0.79 12.75
C GLN A 145 13.35 0.26 13.05
N VAL A 146 12.34 -0.13 13.81
CA VAL A 146 11.41 0.80 14.44
C VAL A 146 11.95 1.12 15.83
N VAL A 147 12.30 2.36 16.04
CA VAL A 147 12.95 2.80 17.27
C VAL A 147 12.18 3.95 17.94
N SER A 148 12.36 4.09 19.27
CA SER A 148 11.95 5.27 20.01
C SER A 148 13.03 5.66 21.03
N GLY A 149 12.85 6.81 21.69
CA GLY A 149 13.78 7.29 22.71
C GLY A 149 14.83 8.24 22.14
N ARG A 150 15.95 8.35 22.85
CA ARG A 150 17.03 9.27 22.48
C ARG A 150 17.92 8.65 21.40
N ILE A 151 18.46 9.48 20.51
CA ILE A 151 19.33 9.04 19.39
C ILE A 151 20.56 8.27 19.91
N ASP A 152 21.12 8.67 21.05
CA ASP A 152 22.29 8.05 21.68
C ASP A 152 21.94 6.76 22.45
N LYS A 153 20.65 6.50 22.73
CA LYS A 153 20.16 5.30 23.41
C LYS A 153 18.77 4.93 22.91
N PRO A 154 18.66 4.43 21.68
CA PRO A 154 17.36 4.05 21.13
C PRO A 154 16.81 2.77 21.78
N THR A 155 15.50 2.72 21.92
CA THR A 155 14.78 1.48 22.21
C THR A 155 14.28 0.89 20.91
N ILE A 156 14.72 -0.32 20.57
CA ILE A 156 14.30 -1.02 19.34
C ILE A 156 13.01 -1.77 19.65
N HIS A 157 11.93 -1.42 18.95
CA HIS A 157 10.61 -2.06 19.06
C HIS A 157 10.38 -3.16 18.03
N PHE A 158 11.03 -3.04 16.88
CA PHE A 158 10.97 -4.01 15.80
C PHE A 158 12.23 -3.91 14.94
N GLU A 159 12.65 -5.03 14.36
CA GLU A 159 13.68 -5.10 13.33
C GLU A 159 13.18 -6.00 12.21
N ALA A 160 13.25 -5.51 10.99
CA ALA A 160 12.84 -6.23 9.79
C ALA A 160 13.86 -7.36 9.44
N PRO A 161 13.48 -8.35 8.63
CA PRO A 161 14.41 -9.38 8.14
C PRO A 161 15.67 -8.77 7.53
N PRO A 162 16.85 -9.42 7.67
CA PRO A 162 18.07 -8.88 7.09
C PRO A 162 18.01 -8.78 5.57
N ARG A 163 18.77 -7.83 4.99
CA ARG A 163 18.77 -7.59 3.53
C ARG A 163 19.07 -8.85 2.72
N GLN A 164 19.93 -9.71 3.24
CA GLN A 164 20.40 -10.93 2.57
C GLN A 164 19.30 -11.95 2.32
N THR A 165 18.25 -11.99 3.15
CA THR A 165 17.11 -12.90 3.00
C THR A 165 15.89 -12.20 2.39
N LEU A 166 15.94 -10.89 2.22
CA LEU A 166 14.78 -10.08 1.85
C LEU A 166 14.19 -10.47 0.50
N GLU A 167 15.00 -10.79 -0.50
CA GLU A 167 14.51 -11.15 -1.83
C GLU A 167 13.73 -12.47 -1.80
N ASP A 168 14.23 -13.47 -1.08
CA ASP A 168 13.56 -14.76 -0.93
C ASP A 168 12.23 -14.61 -0.16
N GLU A 169 12.23 -13.85 0.92
CA GLU A 169 11.04 -13.51 1.70
C GLU A 169 10.00 -12.76 0.85
N LEU A 170 10.44 -11.78 0.08
CA LEU A 170 9.55 -11.01 -0.79
C LEU A 170 8.98 -11.86 -1.94
N GLN A 171 9.78 -12.76 -2.50
CA GLN A 171 9.29 -13.73 -3.49
C GLN A 171 8.25 -14.70 -2.90
N GLN A 172 8.43 -15.12 -1.65
CA GLN A 172 7.43 -15.95 -0.95
C GLN A 172 6.13 -15.17 -0.74
N PHE A 173 6.21 -13.92 -0.30
CA PHE A 173 5.07 -13.02 -0.17
C PHE A 173 4.34 -12.83 -1.51
N ILE A 174 5.06 -12.55 -2.59
CA ILE A 174 4.48 -12.34 -3.93
C ILE A 174 3.76 -13.61 -4.43
N ARG A 175 4.34 -14.78 -4.26
CA ARG A 175 3.67 -16.05 -4.59
C ARG A 175 2.37 -16.22 -3.81
N TRP A 176 2.43 -16.06 -2.49
CA TRP A 176 1.24 -16.15 -1.64
C TRP A 176 0.17 -15.12 -2.03
N PHE A 177 0.57 -13.88 -2.30
CA PHE A 177 -0.35 -12.81 -2.71
C PHE A 177 -1.10 -13.17 -3.99
N ASN A 178 -0.41 -13.72 -4.97
CA ASN A 178 -1.02 -14.13 -6.24
C ASN A 178 -1.92 -15.37 -6.07
N ASP A 179 -1.43 -16.40 -5.38
CA ASP A 179 -2.13 -17.68 -5.21
C ASP A 179 -3.37 -17.54 -4.32
N SER A 180 -3.27 -16.77 -3.24
CA SER A 180 -4.35 -16.57 -2.27
C SER A 180 -5.56 -15.84 -2.83
N ARG A 181 -5.43 -15.16 -3.97
CA ARG A 181 -6.54 -14.49 -4.66
C ARG A 181 -7.64 -15.46 -5.07
N SER A 182 -7.27 -16.70 -5.40
CA SER A 182 -8.18 -17.75 -5.86
C SER A 182 -8.57 -18.74 -4.75
N THR A 183 -8.28 -18.42 -3.48
CA THR A 183 -8.57 -19.28 -2.34
C THR A 183 -9.95 -18.94 -1.75
N PRO A 184 -11.00 -19.73 -2.01
CA PRO A 184 -12.37 -19.39 -1.60
C PRO A 184 -12.56 -19.33 -0.07
N GLU A 185 -11.74 -20.07 0.67
CA GLU A 185 -11.80 -20.15 2.13
C GLU A 185 -11.16 -18.96 2.84
N LEU A 186 -10.37 -18.16 2.13
CA LEU A 186 -9.71 -16.98 2.69
C LEU A 186 -10.57 -15.75 2.46
N ASP A 187 -11.17 -15.25 3.54
CA ASP A 187 -11.95 -14.01 3.50
C ASP A 187 -11.11 -12.84 2.94
N PRO A 188 -11.64 -12.02 2.02
CA PRO A 188 -10.90 -10.90 1.42
C PRO A 188 -10.36 -9.89 2.43
N LEU A 189 -11.07 -9.62 3.54
CA LEU A 189 -10.60 -8.72 4.59
C LEU A 189 -9.45 -9.33 5.38
N LEU A 190 -9.48 -10.66 5.62
CA LEU A 190 -8.35 -11.34 6.23
C LEU A 190 -7.14 -11.38 5.29
N ARG A 191 -7.37 -11.61 4.01
CA ARG A 191 -6.32 -11.55 3.00
C ARG A 191 -5.65 -10.17 2.97
N ALA A 192 -6.44 -9.10 3.00
CA ALA A 192 -5.93 -7.74 3.09
C ALA A 192 -5.12 -7.52 4.38
N ALA A 193 -5.61 -7.99 5.53
CA ALA A 193 -4.90 -7.88 6.80
C ALA A 193 -3.56 -8.63 6.81
N ILE A 194 -3.51 -9.85 6.27
CA ILE A 194 -2.29 -10.64 6.12
C ILE A 194 -1.31 -9.95 5.16
N THR A 195 -1.80 -9.48 4.01
CA THR A 195 -1.01 -8.70 3.05
C THR A 195 -0.34 -7.51 3.73
N HIS A 196 -1.12 -6.76 4.50
CA HIS A 196 -0.63 -5.59 5.22
C HIS A 196 0.45 -5.95 6.22
N LEU A 197 0.16 -6.88 7.12
CA LEU A 197 1.08 -7.31 8.17
C LEU A 197 2.37 -7.88 7.59
N TRP A 198 2.26 -8.73 6.58
CA TRP A 198 3.43 -9.37 5.98
C TRP A 198 4.32 -8.37 5.27
N PHE A 199 3.78 -7.55 4.37
CA PHE A 199 4.59 -6.57 3.64
C PHE A 199 5.25 -5.54 4.56
N VAL A 200 4.53 -5.02 5.57
CA VAL A 200 5.10 -4.10 6.57
C VAL A 200 6.17 -4.79 7.41
N THR A 201 6.03 -6.08 7.71
CA THR A 201 7.05 -6.85 8.43
C THR A 201 8.34 -7.01 7.61
N LEU A 202 8.22 -7.28 6.31
CA LEU A 202 9.39 -7.39 5.42
C LEU A 202 10.09 -6.04 5.25
N HIS A 203 9.33 -4.97 5.21
CA HIS A 203 9.82 -3.59 5.05
C HIS A 203 10.83 -3.45 3.92
N PRO A 204 10.46 -3.82 2.68
CA PRO A 204 11.45 -4.05 1.61
C PRO A 204 12.08 -2.79 1.02
N LEU A 205 11.56 -1.61 1.36
CA LEU A 205 11.95 -0.33 0.75
C LEU A 205 12.57 0.60 1.81
N ASP A 206 13.39 1.55 1.42
CA ASP A 206 13.95 2.54 2.34
C ASP A 206 12.88 3.50 2.88
N ASP A 207 11.87 3.83 2.07
CA ASP A 207 10.68 4.60 2.44
C ASP A 207 9.49 4.14 1.58
N GLY A 208 8.27 4.62 1.89
CA GLY A 208 7.07 4.32 1.12
C GLY A 208 6.44 2.95 1.39
N ASN A 209 6.99 2.14 2.30
CA ASN A 209 6.42 0.84 2.63
C ASN A 209 4.96 0.93 3.06
N GLY A 210 4.60 1.90 3.92
CA GLY A 210 3.22 2.12 4.35
C GLY A 210 2.28 2.46 3.19
N ARG A 211 2.69 3.35 2.29
CA ARG A 211 1.88 3.76 1.12
C ARG A 211 1.67 2.61 0.14
N ILE A 212 2.71 1.84 -0.17
CA ILE A 212 2.59 0.65 -1.03
C ILE A 212 1.79 -0.46 -0.36
N THR A 213 1.95 -0.66 0.95
CA THR A 213 1.15 -1.64 1.68
C THR A 213 -0.35 -1.32 1.60
N ARG A 214 -0.73 -0.06 1.82
CA ARG A 214 -2.13 0.37 1.70
C ARG A 214 -2.64 0.18 0.26
N LEU A 215 -1.84 0.52 -0.73
CA LEU A 215 -2.18 0.28 -2.13
C LEU A 215 -2.42 -1.20 -2.47
N LEU A 216 -1.67 -2.11 -1.85
CA LEU A 216 -1.85 -3.57 -2.02
C LEU A 216 -3.14 -4.09 -1.37
N THR A 217 -3.72 -3.34 -0.45
CA THR A 217 -4.90 -3.74 0.34
C THR A 217 -6.19 -3.02 -0.04
N ASP A 218 -6.10 -1.96 -0.86
CA ASP A 218 -7.23 -1.24 -1.44
C ASP A 218 -7.86 -2.03 -2.62
#